data_98baceaea302f85a5f957fcd42246ba3
#
_entry.id   98baceaea302f85a5f957fcd42246ba3
#
_cell.length_a   1.000
_cell.length_b   1.000
_cell.length_c   1.000
_cell.angle_alpha   90.00
_cell.angle_beta   90.00
_cell.angle_gamma   90.00
#
_symmetry.space_group_name_H-M   'P 1'
#
loop_
_entity.id
_entity.type
_entity.pdbx_description
1 polymer ?
#
loop_
_entity_poly.entity_id
_entity_poly.type
_entity_poly.pdbx_seq_one_letter_code
_entity_poly.pdbx_strand_id
1 'polypeptide(L)'
;MLVVGDEILSGRTRDSNMHHLAMTLVEAGIDLVEVRIVPDDPDAIINAVRALSESCDHVFTSGGIGPTHDDITAENVARAFDLPIAIRGDAYGILETHYAAAGLDFNEARKRMARIPDGARLIENPVSAAPGFTIRNVHVMAGVPTVFKAMLANVLPGLAGGEKVLSETLRLECGEGDIACQLGKLAEKYPDLSFGSYPFRENGCYGTNIVVRGKSADQVEGAIDDLKTVVMN
;
A
#
# COMPACT_ATOMS: atom_id res chain seq x y z
N MET A 1 -4.61 -1.52 -3.13
CA MET A 1 -4.74 -1.39 -1.66
C MET A 1 -6.17 -1.07 -1.27
N LEU A 2 -6.63 -1.58 -0.14
CA LEU A 2 -7.92 -1.26 0.48
C LEU A 2 -7.69 -0.66 1.87
N VAL A 3 -8.11 0.59 2.08
CA VAL A 3 -8.09 1.26 3.38
C VAL A 3 -9.51 1.21 3.94
N VAL A 4 -9.64 0.73 5.17
CA VAL A 4 -10.93 0.62 5.88
C VAL A 4 -10.87 1.56 7.08
N GLY A 5 -11.78 2.52 7.16
CA GLY A 5 -11.87 3.43 8.30
C GLY A 5 -12.66 4.71 8.01
N ASP A 6 -13.68 4.96 8.78
CA ASP A 6 -14.48 6.20 8.75
C ASP A 6 -13.66 7.43 9.10
N GLU A 7 -12.59 7.28 9.92
CA GLU A 7 -11.71 8.38 10.31
C GLU A 7 -10.90 8.92 9.13
N ILE A 8 -10.62 8.08 8.11
CA ILE A 8 -9.95 8.51 6.89
C ILE A 8 -10.93 9.26 6.01
N LEU A 9 -12.14 8.71 5.79
CA LEU A 9 -13.17 9.33 4.96
C LEU A 9 -13.67 10.65 5.55
N SER A 10 -13.74 10.76 6.87
CA SER A 10 -14.13 12.01 7.55
C SER A 10 -13.00 13.06 7.61
N GLY A 11 -11.79 12.71 7.17
CA GLY A 11 -10.63 13.60 7.22
C GLY A 11 -10.06 13.81 8.63
N ARG A 12 -10.55 13.09 9.64
CA ARG A 12 -10.01 13.15 11.02
C ARG A 12 -8.59 12.61 11.10
N THR A 13 -8.29 11.57 10.30
CA THR A 13 -6.96 10.96 10.22
C THR A 13 -6.48 11.01 8.78
N ARG A 14 -5.23 11.43 8.58
CA ARG A 14 -4.56 11.34 7.28
C ARG A 14 -3.96 9.96 7.13
N ASP A 15 -4.32 9.22 6.08
CA ASP A 15 -3.68 7.96 5.77
C ASP A 15 -2.20 8.17 5.39
N SER A 16 -1.31 7.44 6.04
CA SER A 16 0.13 7.40 5.74
C SER A 16 0.58 6.02 5.26
N ASN A 17 -0.27 5.01 5.40
CA ASN A 17 0.04 3.63 5.06
C ASN A 17 0.09 3.44 3.54
N MET A 18 -0.82 4.07 2.81
CA MET A 18 -0.84 4.05 1.34
C MET A 18 0.47 4.60 0.76
N HIS A 19 0.92 5.75 1.25
CA HIS A 19 2.17 6.34 0.78
C HIS A 19 3.37 5.44 1.09
N HIS A 20 3.43 4.88 2.30
CA HIS A 20 4.49 3.95 2.67
C HIS A 20 4.46 2.67 1.82
N LEU A 21 3.28 2.09 1.59
CA LEU A 21 3.11 0.92 0.73
C LEU A 21 3.61 1.23 -0.69
N ALA A 22 3.17 2.34 -1.29
CA ALA A 22 3.56 2.74 -2.64
C ALA A 22 5.08 2.83 -2.79
N MET A 23 5.76 3.51 -1.85
CA MET A 23 7.22 3.63 -1.85
C MET A 23 7.91 2.26 -1.75
N THR A 24 7.42 1.42 -0.84
CA THR A 24 8.02 0.10 -0.58
C THR A 24 7.81 -0.87 -1.75
N LEU A 25 6.63 -0.86 -2.37
CA LEU A 25 6.34 -1.69 -3.53
C LEU A 25 7.18 -1.30 -4.76
N VAL A 26 7.38 0.00 -5.00
CA VAL A 26 8.26 0.48 -6.08
C VAL A 26 9.69 -0.04 -5.89
N GLU A 27 10.22 -0.04 -4.66
CA GLU A 27 11.54 -0.62 -4.37
C GLU A 27 11.61 -2.13 -4.62
N ALA A 28 10.48 -2.83 -4.47
CA ALA A 28 10.34 -4.25 -4.74
C ALA A 28 10.00 -4.57 -6.22
N GLY A 29 9.85 -3.57 -7.07
CA GLY A 29 9.47 -3.74 -8.48
C GLY A 29 8.00 -4.15 -8.67
N ILE A 30 7.12 -3.74 -7.74
CA ILE A 30 5.69 -4.03 -7.74
C ILE A 30 4.92 -2.73 -7.90
N ASP A 31 3.97 -2.68 -8.82
CA ASP A 31 3.15 -1.50 -9.07
C ASP A 31 1.92 -1.46 -8.14
N LEU A 32 1.70 -0.34 -7.46
CA LEU A 32 0.46 -0.06 -6.77
C LEU A 32 -0.55 0.54 -7.77
N VAL A 33 -1.39 -0.31 -8.35
CA VAL A 33 -2.29 0.05 -9.45
C VAL A 33 -3.58 0.73 -9.00
N GLU A 34 -4.05 0.44 -7.79
CA GLU A 34 -5.31 1.00 -7.29
C GLU A 34 -5.30 1.13 -5.77
N VAL A 35 -5.95 2.20 -5.27
CA VAL A 35 -6.25 2.39 -3.85
C VAL A 35 -7.73 2.72 -3.70
N ARG A 36 -8.42 1.96 -2.85
CA ARG A 36 -9.81 2.24 -2.42
C ARG A 36 -9.83 2.57 -0.95
N ILE A 37 -10.67 3.52 -0.58
CA ILE A 37 -10.96 3.84 0.82
C ILE A 37 -12.45 3.60 1.01
N VAL A 38 -12.80 2.77 1.99
CA VAL A 38 -14.18 2.41 2.29
C VAL A 38 -14.51 2.66 3.76
N PRO A 39 -15.78 2.92 4.09
CA PRO A 39 -16.22 3.00 5.48
C PRO A 39 -16.12 1.66 6.21
N ASP A 40 -16.29 1.69 7.53
CA ASP A 40 -16.45 0.49 8.37
C ASP A 40 -17.85 -0.12 8.16
N ASP A 41 -18.15 -0.48 6.90
CA ASP A 41 -19.40 -1.06 6.43
C ASP A 41 -19.16 -2.45 5.81
N PRO A 42 -19.93 -3.47 6.23
CA PRO A 42 -19.73 -4.84 5.77
C PRO A 42 -19.82 -5.00 4.25
N ASP A 43 -20.81 -4.40 3.60
CA ASP A 43 -21.03 -4.60 2.16
C ASP A 43 -19.98 -3.83 1.35
N ALA A 44 -19.57 -2.64 1.80
CA ALA A 44 -18.48 -1.88 1.19
C ALA A 44 -17.15 -2.67 1.24
N ILE A 45 -16.82 -3.26 2.38
CA ILE A 45 -15.60 -4.08 2.54
C ILE A 45 -15.67 -5.33 1.66
N ILE A 46 -16.76 -6.10 1.73
CA ILE A 46 -16.91 -7.36 0.96
C ILE A 46 -16.78 -7.10 -0.54
N ASN A 47 -17.50 -6.09 -1.05
CA ASN A 47 -17.50 -5.77 -2.48
C ASN A 47 -16.10 -5.29 -2.93
N ALA A 48 -15.43 -4.46 -2.13
CA ALA A 48 -14.08 -4.00 -2.45
C ALA A 48 -13.05 -5.14 -2.44
N VAL A 49 -13.11 -6.03 -1.43
CA VAL A 49 -12.21 -7.20 -1.34
C VAL A 49 -12.38 -8.12 -2.55
N ARG A 50 -13.62 -8.47 -2.91
CA ARG A 50 -13.91 -9.33 -4.06
C ARG A 50 -13.36 -8.72 -5.36
N ALA A 51 -13.73 -7.48 -5.64
CA ALA A 51 -13.33 -6.82 -6.88
C ALA A 51 -11.80 -6.65 -6.99
N LEU A 52 -11.13 -6.24 -5.91
CA LEU A 52 -9.66 -6.08 -5.91
C LEU A 52 -8.95 -7.44 -5.99
N SER A 53 -9.46 -8.46 -5.29
CA SER A 53 -8.88 -9.81 -5.33
C SER A 53 -8.97 -10.47 -6.71
N GLU A 54 -10.00 -10.15 -7.49
CA GLU A 54 -10.17 -10.65 -8.87
C GLU A 54 -9.30 -9.91 -9.88
N SER A 55 -9.00 -8.63 -9.65
CA SER A 55 -8.33 -7.76 -10.62
C SER A 55 -6.84 -7.55 -10.38
N CYS A 56 -6.31 -7.90 -9.20
CA CYS A 56 -4.93 -7.65 -8.81
C CYS A 56 -4.25 -8.93 -8.32
N ASP A 57 -2.93 -9.04 -8.54
CA ASP A 57 -2.13 -10.17 -8.04
C ASP A 57 -2.07 -10.19 -6.50
N HIS A 58 -2.04 -9.02 -5.87
CA HIS A 58 -1.99 -8.84 -4.43
C HIS A 58 -2.90 -7.71 -3.97
N VAL A 59 -3.60 -7.90 -2.86
CA VAL A 59 -4.41 -6.89 -2.19
C VAL A 59 -3.88 -6.68 -0.78
N PHE A 60 -3.53 -5.45 -0.43
CA PHE A 60 -3.10 -5.07 0.91
C PHE A 60 -4.23 -4.30 1.58
N THR A 61 -4.68 -4.72 2.77
CA THR A 61 -5.66 -3.94 3.53
C THR A 61 -4.99 -3.20 4.68
N SER A 62 -5.59 -2.09 5.11
CA SER A 62 -5.15 -1.30 6.25
C SER A 62 -6.37 -0.88 7.06
N GLY A 63 -6.43 -1.29 8.33
CA GLY A 63 -7.48 -0.93 9.27
C GLY A 63 -8.50 -2.04 9.56
N GLY A 64 -9.28 -1.85 10.62
CA GLY A 64 -10.42 -2.66 11.02
C GLY A 64 -10.09 -4.07 11.54
N ILE A 65 -8.91 -4.30 12.14
CA ILE A 65 -8.52 -5.58 12.78
C ILE A 65 -8.15 -5.45 14.26
N GLY A 66 -8.54 -4.38 14.90
CA GLY A 66 -8.33 -4.14 16.32
C GLY A 66 -9.36 -4.83 17.21
N PRO A 67 -9.43 -4.43 18.50
CA PRO A 67 -10.29 -5.05 19.49
C PRO A 67 -11.69 -4.40 19.61
N THR A 68 -11.96 -3.33 18.86
CA THR A 68 -13.18 -2.53 19.03
C THR A 68 -14.34 -3.07 18.18
N HIS A 69 -15.53 -2.56 18.39
CA HIS A 69 -16.74 -3.11 17.75
C HIS A 69 -16.83 -2.79 16.26
N ASP A 70 -16.16 -1.74 15.84
CA ASP A 70 -16.01 -1.26 14.46
C ASP A 70 -14.88 -1.97 13.71
N ASP A 71 -14.01 -2.75 14.39
CA ASP A 71 -13.01 -3.60 13.76
C ASP A 71 -13.67 -4.84 13.13
N ILE A 72 -14.16 -4.69 11.92
CA ILE A 72 -14.95 -5.70 11.19
C ILE A 72 -14.27 -6.24 9.93
N THR A 73 -13.04 -5.81 9.63
CA THR A 73 -12.34 -6.19 8.38
C THR A 73 -12.11 -7.70 8.31
N ALA A 74 -11.65 -8.35 9.37
CA ALA A 74 -11.36 -9.79 9.36
C ALA A 74 -12.61 -10.64 9.03
N GLU A 75 -13.77 -10.30 9.64
CA GLU A 75 -15.03 -10.98 9.39
C GLU A 75 -15.53 -10.80 7.96
N ASN A 76 -15.38 -9.59 7.41
CA ASN A 76 -15.88 -9.28 6.08
C ASN A 76 -14.94 -9.78 4.97
N VAL A 77 -13.63 -9.91 5.23
CA VAL A 77 -12.73 -10.64 4.35
C VAL A 77 -13.08 -12.13 4.33
N ALA A 78 -13.38 -12.75 5.48
CA ALA A 78 -13.84 -14.13 5.53
C ALA A 78 -15.15 -14.32 4.74
N ARG A 79 -16.13 -13.43 4.93
CA ARG A 79 -17.41 -13.44 4.17
C ARG A 79 -17.22 -13.20 2.67
N ALA A 80 -16.26 -12.35 2.27
CA ALA A 80 -15.96 -12.12 0.86
C ALA A 80 -15.56 -13.41 0.13
N PHE A 81 -14.96 -14.36 0.85
CA PHE A 81 -14.49 -15.63 0.32
C PHE A 81 -15.31 -16.84 0.76
N ASP A 82 -16.44 -16.62 1.44
CA ASP A 82 -17.33 -17.66 1.98
C ASP A 82 -16.59 -18.63 2.91
N LEU A 83 -15.69 -18.10 3.76
CA LEU A 83 -14.88 -18.87 4.69
C LEU A 83 -15.39 -18.71 6.14
N PRO A 84 -15.35 -19.79 6.95
CA PRO A 84 -15.58 -19.68 8.36
C PRO A 84 -14.49 -18.88 9.04
N ILE A 85 -14.85 -18.17 10.13
CA ILE A 85 -13.94 -17.40 10.96
C ILE A 85 -14.19 -17.70 12.43
N ALA A 86 -13.13 -17.98 13.18
CA ALA A 86 -13.20 -18.27 14.59
C ALA A 86 -11.94 -17.81 15.32
N ILE A 87 -11.95 -17.82 16.65
CA ILE A 87 -10.74 -17.67 17.44
C ILE A 87 -9.81 -18.85 17.13
N ARG A 88 -8.64 -18.56 16.60
CA ARG A 88 -7.65 -19.56 16.20
C ARG A 88 -6.60 -19.74 17.29
N GLY A 89 -6.28 -20.96 17.64
CA GLY A 89 -5.44 -21.28 18.79
C GLY A 89 -4.02 -20.71 18.73
N ASP A 90 -3.39 -20.65 17.55
CA ASP A 90 -2.07 -20.05 17.38
C ASP A 90 -2.08 -18.53 17.60
N ALA A 91 -3.04 -17.82 17.00
CA ALA A 91 -3.22 -16.38 17.21
C ALA A 91 -3.58 -16.06 18.67
N TYR A 92 -4.45 -16.88 19.28
CA TYR A 92 -4.81 -16.76 20.69
C TYR A 92 -3.60 -16.91 21.60
N GLY A 93 -2.77 -17.95 21.41
CA GLY A 93 -1.57 -18.20 22.22
C GLY A 93 -0.53 -17.07 22.13
N ILE A 94 -0.36 -16.47 20.93
CA ILE A 94 0.50 -15.29 20.74
C ILE A 94 0.02 -14.12 21.60
N LEU A 95 -1.27 -13.80 21.53
CA LEU A 95 -1.88 -12.70 22.29
C LEU A 95 -1.87 -12.97 23.81
N GLU A 96 -2.25 -14.17 24.23
CA GLU A 96 -2.24 -14.57 25.64
C GLU A 96 -0.85 -14.40 26.26
N THR A 97 0.18 -14.90 25.58
CA THR A 97 1.58 -14.76 26.01
C THR A 97 1.98 -13.30 26.13
N HIS A 98 1.63 -12.48 25.14
CA HIS A 98 1.94 -11.06 25.11
C HIS A 98 1.30 -10.30 26.27
N TYR A 99 -0.01 -10.49 26.48
CA TYR A 99 -0.75 -9.80 27.55
C TYR A 99 -0.34 -10.26 28.93
N ALA A 100 -0.04 -11.56 29.12
CA ALA A 100 0.49 -12.09 30.36
C ALA A 100 1.86 -11.48 30.69
N ALA A 101 2.77 -11.39 29.71
CA ALA A 101 4.08 -10.79 29.90
C ALA A 101 4.01 -9.28 30.24
N ALA A 102 3.01 -8.59 29.71
CA ALA A 102 2.75 -7.18 29.98
C ALA A 102 2.00 -6.93 31.30
N GLY A 103 1.54 -7.98 32.00
CA GLY A 103 0.70 -7.85 33.19
C GLY A 103 -0.68 -7.26 32.94
N LEU A 104 -1.19 -7.41 31.72
CA LEU A 104 -2.46 -6.85 31.27
C LEU A 104 -3.53 -7.94 31.14
N ASP A 105 -4.79 -7.58 31.43
CA ASP A 105 -5.92 -8.49 31.26
C ASP A 105 -6.17 -8.84 29.80
N PHE A 106 -6.23 -10.14 29.46
CA PHE A 106 -6.60 -10.65 28.14
C PHE A 106 -8.12 -10.85 28.06
N ASN A 107 -8.85 -9.73 28.05
CA ASN A 107 -10.31 -9.69 28.04
C ASN A 107 -10.93 -10.09 26.68
N GLU A 108 -12.26 -10.22 26.65
CA GLU A 108 -13.00 -10.67 25.46
C GLU A 108 -12.79 -9.75 24.23
N ALA A 109 -12.64 -8.43 24.43
CA ALA A 109 -12.36 -7.52 23.35
C ALA A 109 -10.99 -7.83 22.69
N ARG A 110 -9.97 -8.09 23.49
CA ARG A 110 -8.63 -8.44 23.02
C ARG A 110 -8.57 -9.80 22.32
N LYS A 111 -9.38 -10.77 22.80
CA LYS A 111 -9.51 -12.09 22.17
C LYS A 111 -10.10 -12.04 20.77
N ARG A 112 -10.89 -11.01 20.45
CA ARG A 112 -11.41 -10.82 19.08
C ARG A 112 -10.31 -10.70 18.04
N MET A 113 -9.16 -10.14 18.38
CA MET A 113 -8.00 -10.03 17.46
C MET A 113 -7.38 -11.39 17.09
N ALA A 114 -7.78 -12.48 17.78
CA ALA A 114 -7.41 -13.85 17.41
C ALA A 114 -8.42 -14.50 16.42
N ARG A 115 -9.44 -13.77 15.98
CA ARG A 115 -10.41 -14.26 14.99
C ARG A 115 -9.78 -14.22 13.59
N ILE A 116 -9.46 -15.39 13.08
CA ILE A 116 -8.74 -15.57 11.82
C ILE A 116 -9.54 -16.52 10.93
N PRO A 117 -9.71 -16.19 9.63
CA PRO A 117 -10.39 -17.08 8.68
C PRO A 117 -9.67 -18.42 8.53
N ASP A 118 -10.44 -19.49 8.29
CA ASP A 118 -9.88 -20.81 8.03
C ASP A 118 -8.99 -20.81 6.79
N GLY A 119 -7.84 -21.49 6.90
CA GLY A 119 -6.84 -21.55 5.83
C GLY A 119 -5.95 -20.32 5.69
N ALA A 120 -6.16 -19.26 6.48
CA ALA A 120 -5.32 -18.08 6.44
C ALA A 120 -3.95 -18.35 7.11
N ARG A 121 -2.89 -17.73 6.57
CA ARG A 121 -1.55 -17.68 7.18
C ARG A 121 -1.42 -16.41 8.02
N LEU A 122 -0.90 -16.51 9.23
CA LEU A 122 -0.64 -15.33 10.07
C LEU A 122 0.44 -14.43 9.47
N ILE A 123 0.26 -13.13 9.62
CA ILE A 123 1.28 -12.09 9.42
C ILE A 123 1.75 -11.67 10.82
N GLU A 124 3.03 -11.83 11.08
CA GLU A 124 3.62 -11.47 12.36
C GLU A 124 3.56 -9.96 12.62
N ASN A 125 3.31 -9.62 13.87
CA ASN A 125 3.31 -8.24 14.36
C ASN A 125 4.20 -8.12 15.59
N PRO A 126 5.48 -7.77 15.40
CA PRO A 126 6.42 -7.64 16.52
C PRO A 126 6.16 -6.41 17.40
N VAL A 127 5.28 -5.48 16.97
CA VAL A 127 5.01 -4.23 17.70
C VAL A 127 3.96 -4.43 18.80
N SER A 128 2.85 -5.12 18.49
CA SER A 128 1.72 -5.28 19.44
C SER A 128 1.22 -6.72 19.55
N ALA A 129 1.92 -7.67 18.97
CA ALA A 129 1.63 -9.11 18.94
C ALA A 129 0.33 -9.51 18.23
N ALA A 130 -0.68 -8.61 18.11
CA ALA A 130 -1.93 -8.90 17.42
C ALA A 130 -1.65 -9.18 15.93
N PRO A 131 -1.78 -10.43 15.45
CA PRO A 131 -1.36 -10.77 14.10
C PRO A 131 -2.33 -10.24 13.05
N GLY A 132 -1.81 -9.91 11.86
CA GLY A 132 -2.60 -9.88 10.65
C GLY A 132 -2.70 -11.27 10.04
N PHE A 133 -3.24 -11.35 8.82
CA PHE A 133 -3.28 -12.62 8.10
C PHE A 133 -3.27 -12.44 6.59
N THR A 134 -2.81 -13.47 5.89
CA THR A 134 -2.95 -13.60 4.43
C THR A 134 -3.92 -14.72 4.12
N ILE A 135 -4.92 -14.42 3.31
CA ILE A 135 -5.85 -15.39 2.73
C ILE A 135 -5.95 -15.19 1.23
N ARG A 136 -5.75 -16.25 0.44
CA ARG A 136 -5.58 -16.14 -1.01
C ARG A 136 -4.50 -15.09 -1.34
N ASN A 137 -4.84 -14.07 -2.12
CA ASN A 137 -3.98 -12.94 -2.48
C ASN A 137 -4.23 -11.68 -1.64
N VAL A 138 -5.01 -11.77 -0.56
CA VAL A 138 -5.34 -10.63 0.32
C VAL A 138 -4.52 -10.68 1.60
N HIS A 139 -3.76 -9.61 1.86
CA HIS A 139 -2.92 -9.41 3.03
C HIS A 139 -3.60 -8.41 3.97
N VAL A 140 -4.13 -8.90 5.08
CA VAL A 140 -4.92 -8.11 6.04
C VAL A 140 -4.04 -7.62 7.16
N MET A 141 -3.90 -6.30 7.28
CA MET A 141 -2.98 -5.63 8.19
C MET A 141 -3.66 -4.50 8.96
N ALA A 142 -3.06 -4.15 10.09
CA ALA A 142 -3.56 -3.11 10.99
C ALA A 142 -3.48 -1.70 10.37
N GLY A 143 -4.35 -0.78 10.84
CA GLY A 143 -4.35 0.63 10.43
C GLY A 143 -3.25 1.47 11.08
N VAL A 144 -2.77 1.10 12.27
CA VAL A 144 -1.72 1.85 13.00
C VAL A 144 -0.42 1.85 12.20
N PRO A 145 0.16 3.01 11.83
CA PRO A 145 1.26 3.09 10.86
C PRO A 145 2.51 2.29 11.24
N THR A 146 2.90 2.29 12.52
CA THR A 146 4.06 1.51 12.99
C THR A 146 3.82 0.01 12.89
N VAL A 147 2.60 -0.44 13.15
CA VAL A 147 2.19 -1.84 13.05
C VAL A 147 2.08 -2.25 11.58
N PHE A 148 1.43 -1.44 10.76
CA PHE A 148 1.31 -1.68 9.31
C PHE A 148 2.69 -1.90 8.67
N LYS A 149 3.64 -1.01 8.94
CA LYS A 149 5.02 -1.10 8.42
C LYS A 149 5.71 -2.40 8.83
N ALA A 150 5.59 -2.78 10.10
CA ALA A 150 6.18 -4.01 10.60
C ALA A 150 5.54 -5.26 9.97
N MET A 151 4.22 -5.28 9.82
CA MET A 151 3.51 -6.37 9.13
C MET A 151 3.87 -6.44 7.64
N LEU A 152 3.94 -5.31 6.96
CA LEU A 152 4.32 -5.24 5.54
C LEU A 152 5.73 -5.82 5.32
N ALA A 153 6.69 -5.51 6.19
CA ALA A 153 8.04 -6.06 6.12
C ALA A 153 8.07 -7.60 6.19
N ASN A 154 7.09 -8.23 6.86
CA ASN A 154 6.95 -9.69 6.93
C ASN A 154 6.21 -10.28 5.72
N VAL A 155 5.44 -9.49 4.99
CA VAL A 155 4.72 -9.93 3.79
C VAL A 155 5.61 -9.87 2.54
N LEU A 156 6.37 -8.78 2.39
CA LEU A 156 7.14 -8.46 1.18
C LEU A 156 8.07 -9.58 0.70
N PRO A 157 8.85 -10.28 1.55
CA PRO A 157 9.76 -11.32 1.10
C PRO A 157 9.07 -12.52 0.43
N GLY A 158 7.77 -12.69 0.67
CA GLY A 158 6.95 -13.75 0.09
C GLY A 158 6.27 -13.36 -1.22
N LEU A 159 6.40 -12.11 -1.66
CA LEU A 159 5.83 -11.65 -2.91
C LEU A 159 6.80 -11.89 -4.07
N ALA A 160 6.26 -12.25 -5.22
CA ALA A 160 7.06 -12.27 -6.44
C ALA A 160 7.38 -10.83 -6.84
N GLY A 161 8.60 -10.39 -6.61
CA GLY A 161 9.06 -9.09 -7.08
C GLY A 161 9.20 -9.06 -8.59
N GLY A 162 8.89 -7.92 -9.19
CA GLY A 162 9.18 -7.64 -10.59
C GLY A 162 10.60 -7.06 -10.78
N GLU A 163 10.91 -6.66 -12.00
CA GLU A 163 12.10 -5.86 -12.27
C GLU A 163 11.96 -4.48 -11.62
N LYS A 164 13.01 -4.05 -10.93
CA LYS A 164 13.02 -2.76 -10.26
C LYS A 164 12.79 -1.63 -11.26
N VAL A 165 11.81 -0.79 -11.00
CA VAL A 165 11.57 0.42 -11.78
C VAL A 165 12.59 1.48 -11.36
N LEU A 166 13.44 1.86 -12.32
CA LEU A 166 14.39 2.96 -12.17
C LEU A 166 13.66 4.29 -12.35
N SER A 167 14.10 5.31 -11.64
CA SER A 167 13.50 6.65 -11.71
C SER A 167 14.60 7.69 -11.68
N GLU A 168 14.63 8.57 -12.68
CA GLU A 168 15.49 9.73 -12.70
C GLU A 168 14.67 11.02 -12.78
N THR A 169 15.18 12.07 -12.16
CA THR A 169 14.51 13.36 -12.11
C THR A 169 15.41 14.44 -12.71
N LEU A 170 14.89 15.16 -13.70
CA LEU A 170 15.50 16.38 -14.23
C LEU A 170 14.73 17.60 -13.73
N ARG A 171 15.42 18.49 -13.00
CA ARG A 171 14.84 19.76 -12.55
C ARG A 171 15.05 20.82 -13.61
N LEU A 172 13.97 21.48 -14.02
CA LEU A 172 13.94 22.55 -15.01
C LEU A 172 13.37 23.83 -14.41
N GLU A 173 13.98 24.96 -14.76
CA GLU A 173 13.52 26.30 -14.34
C GLU A 173 12.56 26.91 -15.38
N CYS A 174 11.64 26.09 -15.89
CA CYS A 174 10.59 26.51 -16.82
C CYS A 174 9.25 25.89 -16.42
N GLY A 175 8.16 26.49 -16.92
CA GLY A 175 6.81 25.98 -16.66
C GLY A 175 6.50 24.72 -17.47
N GLU A 176 5.53 23.93 -17.00
CA GLU A 176 5.07 22.71 -17.69
C GLU A 176 4.64 23.01 -19.14
N GLY A 177 3.99 24.15 -19.37
CA GLY A 177 3.53 24.55 -20.69
C GLY A 177 4.64 24.75 -21.71
N ASP A 178 5.83 25.16 -21.24
CA ASP A 178 6.98 25.45 -22.10
C ASP A 178 7.61 24.16 -22.68
N ILE A 179 7.43 23.03 -21.97
CA ILE A 179 8.04 21.75 -22.36
C ILE A 179 7.03 20.65 -22.72
N ALA A 180 5.74 20.92 -22.60
CA ALA A 180 4.69 19.92 -22.80
C ALA A 180 4.73 19.24 -24.17
N CYS A 181 4.98 20.01 -25.25
CA CYS A 181 5.09 19.47 -26.60
C CYS A 181 6.29 18.53 -26.75
N GLN A 182 7.43 18.90 -26.21
CA GLN A 182 8.67 18.11 -26.24
C GLN A 182 8.52 16.84 -25.39
N LEU A 183 7.91 16.95 -24.22
CA LEU A 183 7.65 15.82 -23.35
C LEU A 183 6.73 14.80 -24.02
N GLY A 184 5.70 15.25 -24.74
CA GLY A 184 4.83 14.40 -25.53
C GLY A 184 5.59 13.61 -26.61
N LYS A 185 6.50 14.28 -27.36
CA LYS A 185 7.34 13.62 -28.37
C LYS A 185 8.29 12.58 -27.75
N LEU A 186 8.84 12.87 -26.58
CA LEU A 186 9.68 11.91 -25.84
C LEU A 186 8.88 10.71 -25.36
N ALA A 187 7.67 10.90 -24.87
CA ALA A 187 6.79 9.80 -24.49
C ALA A 187 6.43 8.90 -25.69
N GLU A 188 6.24 9.47 -26.88
CA GLU A 188 6.06 8.69 -28.12
C GLU A 188 7.34 7.94 -28.54
N LYS A 189 8.51 8.55 -28.34
CA LYS A 189 9.81 7.94 -28.67
C LYS A 189 10.18 6.79 -27.73
N TYR A 190 9.77 6.87 -26.48
CA TYR A 190 10.08 5.90 -25.43
C TYR A 190 8.78 5.32 -24.83
N PRO A 191 8.05 4.47 -25.57
CA PRO A 191 6.72 3.99 -25.15
C PRO A 191 6.74 3.11 -23.89
N ASP A 192 7.91 2.53 -23.55
CA ASP A 192 8.10 1.71 -22.35
C ASP A 192 8.46 2.52 -21.10
N LEU A 193 8.64 3.84 -21.25
CA LEU A 193 8.94 4.75 -20.16
C LEU A 193 7.70 5.55 -19.75
N SER A 194 7.61 5.84 -18.47
CA SER A 194 6.62 6.78 -17.91
C SER A 194 7.26 8.14 -17.66
N PHE A 195 6.61 9.20 -18.13
CA PHE A 195 7.04 10.59 -17.93
C PHE A 195 6.03 11.30 -17.05
N GLY A 196 6.50 11.86 -15.93
CA GLY A 196 5.70 12.71 -15.04
C GLY A 196 6.27 14.12 -14.98
N SER A 197 5.41 15.14 -14.94
CA SER A 197 5.82 16.52 -14.69
C SER A 197 5.23 17.01 -13.36
N TYR A 198 6.07 17.61 -12.54
CA TYR A 198 5.72 18.05 -11.19
C TYR A 198 6.16 19.49 -10.98
N PRO A 199 5.25 20.46 -11.10
CA PRO A 199 5.56 21.87 -10.89
C PRO A 199 6.03 22.12 -9.46
N PHE A 200 7.00 23.02 -9.31
CA PHE A 200 7.44 23.48 -8.00
C PHE A 200 7.49 25.01 -7.94
N ARG A 201 7.34 25.52 -6.73
CA ARG A 201 7.58 26.92 -6.41
C ARG A 201 8.30 26.99 -5.06
N GLU A 202 9.60 27.27 -5.12
CA GLU A 202 10.48 27.28 -3.95
C GLU A 202 11.34 28.54 -3.98
N ASN A 203 11.43 29.25 -2.86
CA ASN A 203 12.30 30.42 -2.68
C ASN A 203 12.17 31.51 -3.78
N GLY A 204 10.96 31.70 -4.31
CA GLY A 204 10.71 32.67 -5.37
C GLY A 204 11.02 32.18 -6.79
N CYS A 205 11.65 31.03 -6.95
CA CYS A 205 11.83 30.35 -8.21
C CYS A 205 10.65 29.42 -8.50
N TYR A 206 10.27 29.29 -9.76
CA TYR A 206 9.31 28.30 -10.20
C TYR A 206 9.93 27.44 -11.29
N GLY A 207 9.44 26.24 -11.44
CA GLY A 207 9.92 25.32 -12.46
C GLY A 207 9.17 24.00 -12.41
N THR A 208 9.69 23.00 -13.10
CA THR A 208 9.09 21.68 -13.21
C THR A 208 10.14 20.60 -13.01
N ASN A 209 9.87 19.64 -12.14
CA ASN A 209 10.64 18.41 -12.06
C ASN A 209 10.05 17.40 -13.05
N ILE A 210 10.82 16.97 -14.04
CA ILE A 210 10.44 15.88 -14.91
C ILE A 210 11.00 14.59 -14.35
N VAL A 211 10.13 13.62 -14.11
CA VAL A 211 10.49 12.30 -13.61
C VAL A 211 10.30 11.28 -14.73
N VAL A 212 11.38 10.62 -15.11
CA VAL A 212 11.38 9.53 -16.09
C VAL A 212 11.53 8.21 -15.35
N ARG A 213 10.62 7.27 -15.62
CA ARG A 213 10.60 5.95 -14.97
C ARG A 213 10.56 4.84 -16.01
N GLY A 214 11.30 3.77 -15.75
CA GLY A 214 11.30 2.57 -16.59
C GLY A 214 12.15 1.46 -16.01
N LYS A 215 12.11 0.29 -16.65
CA LYS A 215 12.88 -0.89 -16.23
C LYS A 215 14.29 -0.94 -16.81
N SER A 216 14.51 -0.30 -17.97
CA SER A 216 15.79 -0.26 -18.66
C SER A 216 16.59 1.00 -18.28
N ALA A 217 17.75 0.81 -17.67
CA ALA A 217 18.66 1.91 -17.33
C ALA A 217 19.07 2.72 -18.58
N ASP A 218 19.44 2.04 -19.65
CA ASP A 218 19.86 2.69 -20.90
C ASP A 218 18.75 3.57 -21.50
N GLN A 219 17.49 3.10 -21.43
CA GLN A 219 16.36 3.90 -21.95
C GLN A 219 16.07 5.10 -21.05
N VAL A 220 16.14 4.96 -19.72
CA VAL A 220 15.93 6.05 -18.77
C VAL A 220 17.02 7.12 -18.94
N GLU A 221 18.29 6.72 -18.98
CA GLU A 221 19.42 7.64 -19.24
C GLU A 221 19.29 8.34 -20.61
N GLY A 222 19.00 7.58 -21.67
CA GLY A 222 18.82 8.12 -23.01
C GLY A 222 17.67 9.14 -23.08
N ALA A 223 16.56 8.89 -22.41
CA ALA A 223 15.43 9.81 -22.36
C ALA A 223 15.76 11.11 -21.58
N ILE A 224 16.53 11.00 -20.49
CA ILE A 224 17.00 12.17 -19.73
C ILE A 224 17.97 13.00 -20.55
N ASP A 225 18.87 12.39 -21.31
CA ASP A 225 19.83 13.12 -22.16
C ASP A 225 19.15 13.80 -23.35
N ASP A 226 18.19 13.13 -23.97
CA ASP A 226 17.33 13.75 -24.99
C ASP A 226 16.57 14.96 -24.41
N LEU A 227 16.02 14.82 -23.20
CA LEU A 227 15.29 15.89 -22.52
C LEU A 227 16.20 17.10 -22.24
N LYS A 228 17.43 16.88 -21.75
CA LYS A 228 18.44 17.95 -21.56
C LYS A 228 18.73 18.68 -22.90
N THR A 229 18.90 17.92 -23.99
CA THR A 229 19.21 18.49 -25.32
C THR A 229 18.07 19.37 -25.83
N VAL A 230 16.81 18.96 -25.61
CA VAL A 230 15.63 19.69 -26.07
C VAL A 230 15.37 20.97 -25.28
N VAL A 231 15.74 21.00 -24.01
CA VAL A 231 15.55 22.17 -23.13
C VAL A 231 16.68 23.20 -23.28
N MET A 232 17.86 22.78 -23.75
CA MET A 232 19.01 23.67 -24.00
C MET A 232 18.97 24.40 -25.36
N ASN A 233 18.05 24.04 -26.25
CA ASN A 233 17.83 24.63 -27.55
C ASN A 233 16.52 25.45 -27.59
#